data_f55db1c79ae4613bce1298bb866e00be
#
_entry.id   f55db1c79ae4613bce1298bb866e00be
#
_cell.length_a   1.000
_cell.length_b   1.000
_cell.length_c   1.000
_cell.angle_alpha   90.00
_cell.angle_beta   90.00
_cell.angle_gamma   90.00
#
_symmetry.space_group_name_H-M   'P 1'
#
loop_
_entity.id
_entity.type
_entity.pdbx_description
1 polymer ?
#
loop_
_entity_poly.entity_id
_entity_poly.type
_entity_poly.pdbx_seq_one_letter_code
_entity_poly.pdbx_strand_id
1 'polypeptide(L)'
;MIAEVGSELASELWATPHPAISSILSYPEGRAALAAARRGARLTAAAHTRALENFESLHDELSLIGIDVQLAREAGELAEKSALRGYDAVHLASALSAGDAITLVSWDEDLRHAAARNGCALAPPTPTPEVR
;
A
#
# COMPACT_ATOMS: atom_id res chain seq x y z
N MET A 1 8.35 -9.23 -9.99
CA MET A 1 7.49 -10.05 -9.15
C MET A 1 7.23 -9.40 -7.82
N ILE A 2 6.00 -9.12 -7.62
CA ILE A 2 5.51 -8.43 -6.41
C ILE A 2 5.87 -9.21 -5.14
N ALA A 3 5.90 -10.55 -5.20
CA ALA A 3 6.14 -11.39 -4.04
C ALA A 3 7.59 -11.41 -3.51
N GLU A 4 8.61 -11.22 -4.36
CA GLU A 4 10.01 -11.26 -3.91
C GLU A 4 10.51 -9.91 -3.43
N VAL A 5 10.35 -8.86 -4.24
CA VAL A 5 10.78 -7.51 -3.88
C VAL A 5 9.94 -6.94 -2.74
N GLY A 6 8.64 -7.20 -2.78
CA GLY A 6 7.73 -6.77 -1.73
C GLY A 6 7.94 -7.47 -0.41
N SER A 7 8.35 -8.76 -0.41
CA SER A 7 8.56 -9.54 0.81
C SER A 7 9.78 -9.08 1.59
N GLU A 8 10.91 -8.77 0.92
CA GLU A 8 12.10 -8.24 1.59
C GLU A 8 11.82 -6.87 2.23
N LEU A 9 11.20 -5.96 1.47
CA LEU A 9 10.86 -4.65 1.98
C LEU A 9 9.85 -4.74 3.12
N ALA A 10 8.83 -5.59 3.01
CA ALA A 10 7.87 -5.80 4.08
C ALA A 10 8.53 -6.34 5.34
N SER A 11 9.49 -7.29 5.22
CA SER A 11 10.25 -7.81 6.35
C SER A 11 11.07 -6.73 7.04
N GLU A 12 11.75 -5.87 6.27
CA GLU A 12 12.51 -4.74 6.81
C GLU A 12 11.61 -3.73 7.55
N LEU A 13 10.47 -3.40 6.95
CA LEU A 13 9.50 -2.47 7.54
C LEU A 13 8.88 -3.03 8.82
N TRP A 14 8.61 -4.34 8.84
CA TRP A 14 8.07 -5.03 10.03
C TRP A 14 9.08 -5.10 11.18
N ALA A 15 10.37 -5.10 10.86
CA ALA A 15 11.44 -5.10 11.87
C ALA A 15 11.64 -3.71 12.50
N THR A 16 11.04 -2.65 11.94
CA THR A 16 11.14 -1.31 12.51
C THR A 16 10.21 -1.14 13.72
N PRO A 17 10.56 -0.29 14.70
CA PRO A 17 9.72 -0.09 15.89
C PRO A 17 8.46 0.75 15.62
N HIS A 18 8.26 1.23 14.40
CA HIS A 18 7.08 2.02 14.03
C HIS A 18 5.89 1.13 13.69
N PRO A 19 4.67 1.46 14.16
CA PRO A 19 3.50 0.69 13.82
C PRO A 19 3.22 0.77 12.31
N ALA A 20 2.96 -0.38 11.70
CA ALA A 20 2.50 -0.43 10.32
C ALA A 20 1.00 -0.15 10.28
N ILE A 21 0.61 0.77 9.42
CA ILE A 21 -0.79 1.16 9.22
C ILE A 21 -1.16 1.05 7.75
N SER A 22 -2.44 0.83 7.50
CA SER A 22 -2.97 0.78 6.13
C SER A 22 -4.42 1.21 6.11
N SER A 23 -4.90 1.60 4.93
CA SER A 23 -6.33 1.78 4.71
C SER A 23 -7.06 0.44 4.85
N ILE A 24 -8.28 0.47 5.37
CA ILE A 24 -9.14 -0.70 5.45
C ILE A 24 -9.37 -1.35 4.07
N LEU A 25 -9.26 -0.59 2.98
CA LEU A 25 -9.36 -1.11 1.61
C LEU A 25 -8.24 -2.09 1.24
N SER A 26 -7.11 -2.04 1.93
CA SER A 26 -5.99 -2.94 1.62
C SER A 26 -6.35 -4.41 1.78
N TYR A 27 -7.30 -4.73 2.64
CA TYR A 27 -7.73 -6.11 2.85
C TYR A 27 -8.46 -6.67 1.62
N PRO A 28 -9.59 -6.10 1.16
CA PRO A 28 -10.25 -6.62 -0.04
C PRO A 28 -9.38 -6.53 -1.29
N GLU A 29 -8.54 -5.51 -1.41
CA GLU A 29 -7.62 -5.38 -2.55
C GLU A 29 -6.59 -6.50 -2.58
N GLY A 30 -5.99 -6.82 -1.44
CA GLY A 30 -5.02 -7.90 -1.33
C GLY A 30 -5.64 -9.27 -1.63
N ARG A 31 -6.84 -9.53 -1.10
CA ARG A 31 -7.60 -10.74 -1.39
C ARG A 31 -7.93 -10.86 -2.88
N ALA A 32 -8.37 -9.77 -3.48
CA ALA A 32 -8.68 -9.72 -4.92
C ALA A 32 -7.44 -9.99 -5.78
N ALA A 33 -6.30 -9.41 -5.42
CA ALA A 33 -5.04 -9.61 -6.14
C ALA A 33 -4.57 -11.08 -6.07
N LEU A 34 -4.64 -11.71 -4.89
CA LEU A 34 -4.30 -13.12 -4.73
C LEU A 34 -5.24 -14.04 -5.52
N ALA A 35 -6.52 -13.75 -5.50
CA ALA A 35 -7.52 -14.50 -6.27
C ALA A 35 -7.28 -14.37 -7.78
N ALA A 36 -6.96 -13.17 -8.26
CA ALA A 36 -6.64 -12.93 -9.67
C ALA A 36 -5.36 -13.67 -10.09
N ALA A 37 -4.34 -13.68 -9.25
CA ALA A 37 -3.10 -14.42 -9.51
C ALA A 37 -3.35 -15.94 -9.60
N ARG A 38 -4.23 -16.47 -8.78
CA ARG A 38 -4.63 -17.88 -8.83
C ARG A 38 -5.39 -18.21 -10.11
N ARG A 39 -6.37 -17.39 -10.47
CA ARG A 39 -7.15 -17.57 -11.73
C ARG A 39 -6.28 -17.46 -12.97
N GLY A 40 -5.28 -16.60 -12.96
CA GLY A 40 -4.32 -16.42 -14.05
C GLY A 40 -3.20 -17.46 -14.09
N ALA A 41 -3.28 -18.51 -13.27
CA ALA A 41 -2.28 -19.57 -13.15
C ALA A 41 -0.86 -19.09 -12.80
N ARG A 42 -0.72 -17.89 -12.23
CA ARG A 42 0.56 -17.36 -11.73
C ARG A 42 0.92 -17.96 -10.36
N LEU A 43 -0.06 -18.53 -9.67
CA LEU A 43 0.12 -19.25 -8.42
C LEU A 43 -0.49 -20.65 -8.54
N THR A 44 0.24 -21.65 -8.04
CA THR A 44 -0.33 -22.98 -7.81
C THR A 44 -1.34 -22.91 -6.65
N ALA A 45 -2.18 -23.93 -6.50
CA ALA A 45 -3.12 -24.00 -5.38
C ALA A 45 -2.40 -23.96 -4.03
N ALA A 46 -1.27 -24.68 -3.89
CA ALA A 46 -0.48 -24.70 -2.68
C ALA A 46 0.18 -23.33 -2.39
N ALA A 47 0.73 -22.68 -3.42
CA ALA A 47 1.32 -21.35 -3.28
C ALA A 47 0.27 -20.29 -2.93
N HIS A 48 -0.93 -20.38 -3.49
CA HIS A 48 -2.05 -19.50 -3.16
C HIS A 48 -2.45 -19.66 -1.69
N THR A 49 -2.57 -20.89 -1.20
CA THR A 49 -2.90 -21.14 0.22
C THR A 49 -1.86 -20.52 1.14
N ARG A 50 -0.57 -20.70 0.87
CA ARG A 50 0.51 -20.10 1.67
C ARG A 50 0.49 -18.57 1.60
N ALA A 51 0.31 -18.01 0.41
CA ALA A 51 0.25 -16.55 0.24
C ALA A 51 -0.94 -15.95 1.00
N LEU A 52 -2.07 -16.64 0.99
CA LEU A 52 -3.25 -16.20 1.73
C LEU A 52 -3.03 -16.24 3.24
N GLU A 53 -2.43 -17.31 3.76
CA GLU A 53 -2.08 -17.41 5.19
C GLU A 53 -1.12 -16.31 5.62
N ASN A 54 -0.09 -16.04 4.83
CA ASN A 54 0.86 -14.96 5.09
C ASN A 54 0.20 -13.59 5.05
N PHE A 55 -0.68 -13.37 4.08
CA PHE A 55 -1.45 -12.13 3.97
C PHE A 55 -2.33 -11.89 5.19
N GLU A 56 -3.05 -12.91 5.66
CA GLU A 56 -3.89 -12.81 6.85
C GLU A 56 -3.05 -12.50 8.09
N SER A 57 -1.91 -13.15 8.25
CA SER A 57 -1.00 -12.91 9.38
C SER A 57 -0.45 -11.48 9.36
N LEU A 58 -0.07 -10.96 8.20
CA LEU A 58 0.40 -9.58 8.07
C LEU A 58 -0.71 -8.58 8.38
N HIS A 59 -1.92 -8.83 7.90
CA HIS A 59 -3.06 -7.97 8.18
C HIS A 59 -3.46 -7.93 9.65
N ASP A 60 -3.31 -9.05 10.37
CA ASP A 60 -3.57 -9.10 11.81
C ASP A 60 -2.63 -8.17 12.60
N GLU A 61 -1.45 -7.89 12.08
CA GLU A 61 -0.48 -6.99 12.69
C GLU A 61 -0.65 -5.52 12.28
N LEU A 62 -1.45 -5.25 11.23
CA LEU A 62 -1.69 -3.89 10.76
C LEU A 62 -2.74 -3.17 11.61
N SER A 63 -2.50 -1.89 11.86
CA SER A 63 -3.54 -0.97 12.30
C SER A 63 -4.26 -0.44 11.07
N LEU A 64 -5.55 -0.68 10.97
CA LEU A 64 -6.34 -0.30 9.81
C LEU A 64 -7.06 1.02 10.04
N ILE A 65 -6.98 1.91 9.07
CA ILE A 65 -7.67 3.20 9.08
C ILE A 65 -8.98 3.03 8.33
N GLY A 66 -10.09 3.25 9.04
CA GLY A 66 -11.42 3.22 8.47
C GLY A 66 -11.69 4.40 7.54
N ILE A 67 -12.67 4.25 6.69
CA ILE A 67 -13.11 5.30 5.77
C ILE A 67 -14.40 5.90 6.33
N ASP A 68 -14.29 7.11 6.91
CA ASP A 68 -15.45 7.90 7.27
C ASP A 68 -15.79 8.91 6.15
N VAL A 69 -16.85 9.67 6.34
CA VAL A 69 -17.30 10.65 5.34
C VAL A 69 -16.23 11.71 5.08
N GLN A 70 -15.56 12.16 6.14
CA GLN A 70 -14.54 13.20 6.00
C GLN A 70 -13.34 12.69 5.21
N LEU A 71 -12.85 11.50 5.51
CA LEU A 71 -11.75 10.90 4.77
C LEU A 71 -12.11 10.67 3.31
N ALA A 72 -13.34 10.22 3.03
CA ALA A 72 -13.82 10.05 1.68
C ALA A 72 -13.83 11.39 0.90
N ARG A 73 -14.21 12.48 1.55
CA ARG A 73 -14.18 13.81 0.93
C ARG A 73 -12.75 14.28 0.65
N GLU A 74 -11.86 14.11 1.60
CA GLU A 74 -10.43 14.42 1.42
C GLU A 74 -9.82 13.61 0.27
N ALA A 75 -10.16 12.33 0.19
CA ALA A 75 -9.75 11.46 -0.91
C ALA A 75 -10.29 11.97 -2.26
N GLY A 76 -11.53 12.42 -2.30
CA GLY A 76 -12.13 13.02 -3.49
C GLY A 76 -11.36 14.25 -3.99
N GLU A 77 -10.98 15.13 -3.09
CA GLU A 77 -10.17 16.31 -3.40
C GLU A 77 -8.78 15.91 -3.92
N LEU A 78 -8.14 14.92 -3.29
CA LEU A 78 -6.86 14.40 -3.73
C LEU A 78 -6.94 13.72 -5.10
N ALA A 79 -8.01 12.98 -5.36
CA ALA A 79 -8.24 12.32 -6.64
C ALA A 79 -8.30 13.37 -7.77
N GLU A 80 -9.00 14.45 -7.54
CA GLU A 80 -9.14 15.55 -8.50
C GLU A 80 -7.82 16.30 -8.67
N LYS A 81 -7.21 16.72 -7.56
CA LYS A 81 -5.98 17.52 -7.58
C LYS A 81 -4.78 16.76 -8.14
N SER A 82 -4.67 15.47 -7.84
CA SER A 82 -3.50 14.63 -8.18
C SER A 82 -3.78 13.63 -9.29
N ALA A 83 -4.95 13.69 -9.93
CA ALA A 83 -5.37 12.78 -10.99
C ALA A 83 -5.25 11.30 -10.61
N LEU A 84 -5.63 10.97 -9.39
CA LEU A 84 -5.60 9.60 -8.88
C LEU A 84 -6.95 8.91 -9.07
N ARG A 85 -6.89 7.57 -9.22
CA ARG A 85 -8.09 6.75 -9.09
C ARG A 85 -8.63 6.83 -7.66
N GLY A 86 -9.94 6.64 -7.49
CA GLY A 86 -10.60 6.86 -6.22
C GLY A 86 -9.98 6.08 -5.05
N TYR A 87 -9.73 4.79 -5.22
CA TYR A 87 -9.16 3.99 -4.12
C TYR A 87 -7.68 4.30 -3.86
N ASP A 88 -6.90 4.73 -4.86
CA ASP A 88 -5.53 5.23 -4.63
C ASP A 88 -5.55 6.52 -3.83
N ALA A 89 -6.51 7.39 -4.11
CA ALA A 89 -6.72 8.60 -3.33
C ALA A 89 -7.13 8.30 -1.89
N VAL A 90 -7.92 7.26 -1.66
CA VAL A 90 -8.25 6.80 -0.30
C VAL A 90 -7.01 6.32 0.44
N HIS A 91 -6.13 5.57 -0.20
CA HIS A 91 -4.86 5.16 0.41
C HIS A 91 -3.99 6.35 0.78
N LEU A 92 -3.88 7.34 -0.10
CA LEU A 92 -3.11 8.55 0.18
C LEU A 92 -3.74 9.37 1.31
N ALA A 93 -5.05 9.57 1.29
CA ALA A 93 -5.76 10.28 2.36
C ALA A 93 -5.58 9.57 3.71
N SER A 94 -5.63 8.24 3.73
CA SER A 94 -5.40 7.45 4.94
C SER A 94 -3.98 7.66 5.48
N ALA A 95 -2.97 7.65 4.62
CA ALA A 95 -1.58 7.90 5.00
C ALA A 95 -1.42 9.31 5.57
N LEU A 96 -1.97 10.32 4.91
CA LEU A 96 -1.88 11.70 5.36
C LEU A 96 -2.59 11.93 6.70
N SER A 97 -3.70 11.23 6.95
CA SER A 97 -4.44 11.33 8.21
C SER A 97 -3.69 10.75 9.40
N ALA A 98 -2.72 9.88 9.15
CA ALA A 98 -1.96 9.18 10.18
C ALA A 98 -0.78 10.01 10.74
N GLY A 99 -0.49 11.18 10.18
CA GLY A 99 0.51 12.11 10.66
C GLY A 99 1.76 12.24 9.78
N ASP A 100 2.68 13.08 10.23
CA ASP A 100 3.84 13.49 9.41
C ASP A 100 4.96 12.45 9.33
N ALA A 101 4.98 11.50 10.25
CA ALA A 101 6.04 10.48 10.34
C ALA A 101 5.72 9.19 9.57
N ILE A 102 4.82 9.26 8.59
CA ILE A 102 4.32 8.10 7.85
C ILE A 102 5.12 7.92 6.56
N THR A 103 5.48 6.67 6.31
CA THR A 103 6.05 6.23 5.03
C THR A 103 5.01 5.49 4.24
N LEU A 104 4.71 5.96 3.03
CA LEU A 104 3.83 5.27 2.09
C LEU A 104 4.61 4.18 1.37
N VAL A 105 4.13 2.96 1.44
CA VAL A 105 4.71 1.82 0.70
C VAL A 105 3.84 1.57 -0.52
N SER A 106 4.38 1.79 -1.69
CA SER A 106 3.69 1.56 -2.95
C SER A 106 4.67 1.38 -4.11
N TRP A 107 4.31 0.56 -5.07
CA TRP A 107 4.99 0.41 -6.35
C TRP A 107 4.27 1.13 -7.49
N ASP A 108 3.08 1.69 -7.22
CA ASP A 108 2.33 2.46 -8.21
C ASP A 108 2.95 3.85 -8.37
N GLU A 109 3.37 4.18 -9.60
CA GLU A 109 4.06 5.42 -9.92
C GLU A 109 3.21 6.66 -9.64
N ASP A 110 1.94 6.65 -10.03
CA ASP A 110 1.05 7.80 -9.86
C ASP A 110 0.80 8.09 -8.38
N LEU A 111 0.58 7.04 -7.59
CA LEU A 111 0.40 7.17 -6.16
C LEU A 111 1.68 7.66 -5.47
N ARG A 112 2.84 7.15 -5.88
CA ARG A 112 4.14 7.58 -5.35
C ARG A 112 4.39 9.07 -5.61
N HIS A 113 4.13 9.53 -6.84
CA HIS A 113 4.28 10.94 -7.20
C HIS A 113 3.34 11.85 -6.38
N ALA A 114 2.09 11.46 -6.25
CA ALA A 114 1.11 12.20 -5.45
C ALA A 114 1.51 12.26 -3.97
N ALA A 115 1.97 11.15 -3.41
CA ALA A 115 2.42 11.09 -2.03
C ALA A 115 3.64 12.00 -1.79
N ALA A 116 4.62 11.98 -2.68
CA ALA A 116 5.79 12.85 -2.59
C ALA A 116 5.40 14.33 -2.64
N ARG A 117 4.48 14.72 -3.54
CA ARG A 117 3.98 16.09 -3.62
C ARG A 117 3.24 16.53 -2.35
N ASN A 118 2.69 15.60 -1.61
CA ASN A 118 2.00 15.87 -0.35
C ASN A 118 2.89 15.65 0.89
N GLY A 119 4.18 15.48 0.71
CA GLY A 119 5.15 15.42 1.81
C GLY A 119 5.30 14.06 2.48
N CYS A 120 4.74 12.99 1.90
CA CYS A 120 4.93 11.64 2.43
C CYS A 120 6.32 11.10 2.07
N ALA A 121 6.96 10.45 3.02
CA ALA A 121 8.11 9.60 2.73
C ALA A 121 7.65 8.36 1.96
N LEU A 122 8.51 7.83 1.10
CA LEU A 122 8.20 6.72 0.22
C LEU A 122 9.11 5.51 0.48
N ALA A 123 8.52 4.32 0.36
CA ALA A 123 9.24 3.06 0.28
C ALA A 123 8.66 2.22 -0.87
N PRO A 124 9.47 1.55 -1.68
CA PRO A 124 10.94 1.66 -1.70
C PRO A 124 11.41 3.07 -2.06
N PRO A 125 12.61 3.48 -1.63
CA PRO A 125 13.10 4.81 -1.93
C PRO A 125 13.25 5.01 -3.44
N THR A 126 12.99 6.24 -3.89
CA THR A 126 13.18 6.59 -5.30
C THR A 126 14.67 6.49 -5.64
N PRO A 127 15.06 5.77 -6.71
CA PRO A 127 16.46 5.73 -7.11
C PRO A 127 16.99 7.14 -7.36
N THR A 128 18.11 7.46 -6.75
CA THR A 128 18.80 8.71 -7.06
C THR A 128 19.31 8.62 -8.49
N PRO A 129 19.01 9.62 -9.35
CA PRO A 129 19.59 9.61 -10.69
C PRO A 129 21.11 9.53 -10.60
N GLU A 130 21.70 8.54 -11.28
CA GLU A 130 23.16 8.49 -11.38
C GLU A 130 23.63 9.78 -12.07
N VAL A 131 24.41 10.54 -11.35
CA VAL A 131 25.08 11.71 -11.93
C VAL A 131 26.22 11.18 -12.77
N ARG A 132 26.06 11.22 -14.08
CA ARG A 132 27.15 10.90 -15.01
C ARG A 132 28.10 12.07 -15.13
#